data_0010c7d3c48fc37b88363604d94970d8
#
_entry.id   0010c7d3c48fc37b88363604d94970d8
#
_cell.length_a   1.000
_cell.length_b   1.000
_cell.length_c   1.000
_cell.angle_alpha   90.00
_cell.angle_beta   90.00
_cell.angle_gamma   90.00
#
_symmetry.space_group_name_H-M   'P 1'
#
loop_
_entity.id
_entity.type
_entity.pdbx_description
1 polymer ?
#
loop_
_entity_poly.entity_id
_entity_poly.type
_entity_poly.pdbx_seq_one_letter_code
_entity_poly.pdbx_strand_id
1 'polypeptide(L)'
;MRVLFTSSGRRVELIEIFKKEGFYCLAADSDPTAPSLYISDKAFLVPRVIFDPEQYVKKIAEICRQERVAIIVPLIDPELPVLARFKDFFLENSVTALISNFESVDLANDKYRLYGFFKKIGLPAPLTWLLNKPNVMDIENLGELFPALLKPRYGSSGIGIFDCPSPEFLSSFFKANDYEDYIIQKKVSGEEITIDILGDGLGGVISAVQRKRLKVRGGEVERGITVKYPELFQDVAKLAKAFRPFGAINLQCFFNPETRMRYYTEINARFGGGYPLAYQAGANFPQYIRKLMEQESVKVVLGDDYQEGLIMSRYDKAIYLSKDKLI
;
A
#
# COMPACT_ATOMS: atom_id res chain seq x y z
N MET A 1 18.77 12.82 9.43
CA MET A 1 17.53 13.27 8.76
C MET A 1 16.34 12.95 9.64
N ARG A 2 15.33 13.86 9.76
CA ARG A 2 14.11 13.64 10.57
C ARG A 2 12.97 13.20 9.68
N VAL A 3 12.28 12.13 10.08
CA VAL A 3 11.15 11.54 9.35
C VAL A 3 9.93 11.46 10.26
N LEU A 4 8.77 11.89 9.76
CA LEU A 4 7.48 11.78 10.42
C LEU A 4 6.65 10.66 9.79
N PHE A 5 6.34 9.64 10.57
CA PHE A 5 5.39 8.59 10.20
C PHE A 5 3.99 9.02 10.64
N THR A 6 3.08 9.14 9.70
CA THR A 6 1.70 9.55 9.98
C THR A 6 0.77 8.33 10.06
N SER A 7 -0.26 8.43 10.92
CA SER A 7 -1.20 7.34 11.23
C SER A 7 -0.46 6.02 11.47
N SER A 8 0.56 6.09 12.34
CA SER A 8 1.63 5.10 12.42
C SER A 8 1.21 3.76 13.08
N GLY A 9 0.16 3.78 13.93
CA GLY A 9 -0.52 2.59 14.43
C GLY A 9 0.44 1.50 14.94
N ARG A 10 0.37 0.33 14.31
CA ARG A 10 1.17 -0.85 14.63
C ARG A 10 2.47 -0.98 13.81
N ARG A 11 2.90 0.06 13.09
CA ARG A 11 4.09 0.03 12.20
C ARG A 11 5.43 0.14 12.95
N VAL A 12 5.51 -0.47 14.13
CA VAL A 12 6.68 -0.45 15.02
C VAL A 12 7.95 -0.90 14.28
N GLU A 13 7.90 -2.05 13.63
CA GLU A 13 9.06 -2.64 12.95
C GLU A 13 9.59 -1.74 11.82
N LEU A 14 8.72 -1.04 11.10
CA LEU A 14 9.13 -0.07 10.08
C LEU A 14 9.88 1.11 10.71
N ILE A 15 9.40 1.65 11.83
CA ILE A 15 10.05 2.74 12.56
C ILE A 15 11.41 2.29 13.07
N GLU A 16 11.51 1.09 13.66
CA GLU A 16 12.78 0.52 14.12
C GLU A 16 13.80 0.37 12.99
N ILE A 17 13.36 -0.04 11.79
CA ILE A 17 14.19 -0.10 10.59
C ILE A 17 14.76 1.27 10.23
N PHE A 18 13.92 2.32 10.19
CA PHE A 18 14.41 3.67 9.90
C PHE A 18 15.35 4.21 10.98
N LYS A 19 15.08 3.91 12.26
CA LYS A 19 15.99 4.26 13.37
C LYS A 19 17.35 3.57 13.21
N LYS A 20 17.36 2.28 12.88
CA LYS A 20 18.59 1.51 12.61
C LYS A 20 19.41 2.12 11.47
N GLU A 21 18.74 2.69 10.46
CA GLU A 21 19.37 3.39 9.35
C GLU A 21 19.71 4.87 9.66
N GLY A 22 19.69 5.25 10.93
CA GLY A 22 20.14 6.56 11.40
C GLY A 22 19.19 7.73 11.15
N PHE A 23 17.90 7.45 10.98
CA PHE A 23 16.88 8.49 10.98
C PHE A 23 16.43 8.81 12.41
N TYR A 24 16.12 10.08 12.67
CA TYR A 24 15.37 10.49 13.85
C TYR A 24 13.88 10.36 13.51
N CYS A 25 13.21 9.44 14.15
CA CYS A 25 11.86 9.00 13.78
C CYS A 25 10.80 9.62 14.69
N LEU A 26 9.92 10.42 14.10
CA LEU A 26 8.73 10.94 14.76
C LEU A 26 7.52 10.10 14.34
N ALA A 27 6.58 9.90 15.26
CA ALA A 27 5.31 9.22 15.00
C ALA A 27 4.13 10.11 15.34
N ALA A 28 3.13 10.12 14.49
CA ALA A 28 1.85 10.78 14.72
C ALA A 28 0.70 9.78 14.56
N ASP A 29 -0.20 9.75 15.53
CA ASP A 29 -1.40 8.90 15.50
C ASP A 29 -2.55 9.58 16.23
N SER A 30 -3.78 9.14 15.95
CA SER A 30 -4.98 9.61 16.65
C SER A 30 -5.31 8.77 17.88
N ASP A 31 -4.73 7.59 18.01
CA ASP A 31 -4.92 6.69 19.14
C ASP A 31 -3.75 6.82 20.11
N PRO A 32 -3.96 7.36 21.34
CA PRO A 32 -2.90 7.50 22.33
C PRO A 32 -2.31 6.17 22.78
N THR A 33 -2.94 5.03 22.47
CA THR A 33 -2.43 3.70 22.80
C THR A 33 -1.65 3.06 21.65
N ALA A 34 -1.51 3.72 20.50
CA ALA A 34 -0.78 3.20 19.34
C ALA A 34 0.68 2.90 19.71
N PRO A 35 1.16 1.64 19.55
CA PRO A 35 2.50 1.25 20.02
C PRO A 35 3.63 2.00 19.32
N SER A 36 3.43 2.43 18.09
CA SER A 36 4.42 3.22 17.34
C SER A 36 4.79 4.54 18.01
N LEU A 37 3.87 5.17 18.75
CA LEU A 37 4.13 6.41 19.49
C LEU A 37 5.20 6.22 20.58
N TYR A 38 5.30 5.05 21.17
CA TYR A 38 6.21 4.74 22.29
C TYR A 38 7.55 4.14 21.86
N ILE A 39 7.69 3.81 20.57
CA ILE A 39 8.94 3.30 19.98
C ILE A 39 9.68 4.39 19.21
N SER A 40 8.96 5.41 18.74
CA SER A 40 9.54 6.56 18.05
C SER A 40 10.42 7.42 18.99
N ASP A 41 11.28 8.26 18.39
CA ASP A 41 12.10 9.19 19.16
C ASP A 41 11.27 10.35 19.71
N LYS A 42 10.16 10.68 19.02
CA LYS A 42 9.18 11.68 19.48
C LYS A 42 7.79 11.35 18.92
N ALA A 43 6.76 11.62 19.70
CA ALA A 43 5.39 11.25 19.37
C ALA A 43 4.42 12.42 19.49
N PHE A 44 3.34 12.37 18.69
CA PHE A 44 2.32 13.40 18.61
C PHE A 44 0.94 12.81 18.45
N LEU A 45 -0.04 13.37 19.15
CA LEU A 45 -1.45 13.09 18.87
C LEU A 45 -1.95 14.04 17.77
N VAL A 46 -2.68 13.48 16.81
CA VAL A 46 -3.27 14.20 15.69
C VAL A 46 -4.75 13.82 15.52
N PRO A 47 -5.59 14.68 14.94
CA PRO A 47 -6.96 14.31 14.61
C PRO A 47 -7.02 13.10 13.67
N ARG A 48 -8.14 12.37 13.67
CA ARG A 48 -8.39 11.36 12.62
C ARG A 48 -8.65 12.06 11.30
N VAL A 49 -7.86 11.71 10.28
CA VAL A 49 -7.93 12.32 8.94
C VAL A 49 -9.33 12.24 8.30
N ILE A 50 -10.09 11.17 8.57
CA ILE A 50 -11.43 10.95 8.01
C ILE A 50 -12.51 11.89 8.58
N PHE A 51 -12.28 12.47 9.76
CA PHE A 51 -13.26 13.37 10.41
C PHE A 51 -12.98 14.84 10.12
N ASP A 52 -11.70 15.22 10.05
CA ASP A 52 -11.29 16.61 9.78
C ASP A 52 -9.96 16.62 9.01
N PRO A 53 -10.00 16.48 7.68
CA PRO A 53 -8.81 16.48 6.84
C PRO A 53 -8.00 17.77 6.91
N GLU A 54 -8.67 18.93 7.04
CA GLU A 54 -7.98 20.23 7.07
C GLU A 54 -7.22 20.44 8.39
N GLN A 55 -7.85 20.13 9.52
CA GLN A 55 -7.21 20.21 10.83
C GLN A 55 -6.07 19.19 10.92
N TYR A 56 -6.26 17.99 10.32
CA TYR A 56 -5.20 16.99 10.22
C TYR A 56 -3.96 17.55 9.53
N VAL A 57 -4.12 18.13 8.32
CA VAL A 57 -3.01 18.69 7.54
C VAL A 57 -2.36 19.86 8.30
N LYS A 58 -3.14 20.76 8.91
CA LYS A 58 -2.61 21.87 9.73
C LYS A 58 -1.74 21.33 10.87
N LYS A 59 -2.19 20.28 11.56
CA LYS A 59 -1.43 19.68 12.67
C LYS A 59 -0.15 19.01 12.20
N ILE A 60 -0.19 18.26 11.09
CA ILE A 60 1.01 17.68 10.48
C ILE A 60 2.00 18.78 10.08
N ALA A 61 1.55 19.86 9.44
CA ALA A 61 2.41 21.00 9.06
C ALA A 61 3.05 21.71 10.28
N GLU A 62 2.28 21.89 11.35
CA GLU A 62 2.79 22.44 12.62
C GLU A 62 3.92 21.57 13.18
N ILE A 63 3.70 20.25 13.26
CA ILE A 63 4.72 19.28 13.71
C ILE A 63 5.97 19.36 12.83
N CYS A 64 5.79 19.36 11.51
CA CYS A 64 6.90 19.43 10.56
C CYS A 64 7.76 20.68 10.79
N ARG A 65 7.13 21.85 10.97
CA ARG A 65 7.82 23.11 11.22
C ARG A 65 8.55 23.09 12.57
N GLN A 66 7.87 22.67 13.65
CA GLN A 66 8.43 22.68 15.02
C GLN A 66 9.60 21.73 15.14
N GLU A 67 9.50 20.57 14.52
CA GLU A 67 10.48 19.48 14.62
C GLU A 67 11.49 19.46 13.48
N ARG A 68 11.41 20.37 12.52
CA ARG A 68 12.27 20.40 11.32
C ARG A 68 12.26 19.06 10.61
N VAL A 69 11.07 18.51 10.39
CA VAL A 69 10.87 17.26 9.64
C VAL A 69 11.28 17.49 8.20
N ALA A 70 12.07 16.56 7.65
CA ALA A 70 12.45 16.59 6.24
C ALA A 70 11.53 15.72 5.36
N ILE A 71 10.98 14.64 5.95
CA ILE A 71 10.21 13.63 5.22
C ILE A 71 8.95 13.26 5.98
N ILE A 72 7.81 13.19 5.28
CA ILE A 72 6.57 12.57 5.76
C ILE A 72 6.43 11.21 5.08
N VAL A 73 6.13 10.16 5.85
CA VAL A 73 5.83 8.81 5.38
C VAL A 73 4.41 8.42 5.81
N PRO A 74 3.42 8.51 4.91
CA PRO A 74 2.05 8.09 5.21
C PRO A 74 1.92 6.56 5.24
N LEU A 75 1.09 6.03 6.16
CA LEU A 75 1.03 4.60 6.44
C LEU A 75 -0.36 3.97 6.30
N ILE A 76 -1.42 4.76 6.11
CA ILE A 76 -2.78 4.26 5.89
C ILE A 76 -3.42 4.83 4.63
N ASP A 77 -4.28 4.05 3.98
CA ASP A 77 -4.91 4.42 2.72
C ASP A 77 -5.80 5.68 2.82
N PRO A 78 -6.58 5.93 3.90
CA PRO A 78 -7.44 7.11 4.00
C PRO A 78 -6.71 8.46 4.01
N GLU A 79 -5.45 8.51 4.47
CA GLU A 79 -4.69 9.78 4.51
C GLU A 79 -4.01 10.12 3.17
N LEU A 80 -3.82 9.12 2.30
CA LEU A 80 -3.06 9.30 1.06
C LEU A 80 -3.66 10.38 0.13
N PRO A 81 -4.98 10.38 -0.19
CA PRO A 81 -5.54 11.41 -1.05
C PRO A 81 -5.42 12.81 -0.45
N VAL A 82 -5.54 12.91 0.88
CA VAL A 82 -5.43 14.18 1.61
C VAL A 82 -4.00 14.72 1.49
N LEU A 83 -3.01 13.93 1.90
CA LEU A 83 -1.61 14.35 1.86
C LEU A 83 -1.10 14.57 0.42
N ALA A 84 -1.58 13.80 -0.56
CA ALA A 84 -1.22 13.98 -1.95
C ALA A 84 -1.70 15.33 -2.53
N ARG A 85 -2.88 15.83 -2.11
CA ARG A 85 -3.38 17.17 -2.49
C ARG A 85 -2.53 18.31 -1.92
N PHE A 86 -1.93 18.10 -0.76
CA PHE A 86 -1.09 19.10 -0.09
C PHE A 86 0.41 18.87 -0.31
N LYS A 87 0.78 18.00 -1.25
CA LYS A 87 2.19 17.65 -1.49
C LYS A 87 3.05 18.87 -1.82
N ASP A 88 2.58 19.75 -2.69
CA ASP A 88 3.30 20.96 -3.08
C ASP A 88 3.42 21.95 -1.92
N PHE A 89 2.38 22.10 -1.12
CA PHE A 89 2.42 22.89 0.12
C PHE A 89 3.52 22.41 1.08
N PHE A 90 3.65 21.09 1.28
CA PHE A 90 4.73 20.56 2.11
C PHE A 90 6.09 20.81 1.48
N LEU A 91 6.23 20.64 0.16
CA LEU A 91 7.49 20.88 -0.56
C LEU A 91 7.95 22.32 -0.48
N GLU A 92 7.04 23.29 -0.63
CA GLU A 92 7.31 24.73 -0.45
C GLU A 92 7.80 25.06 0.96
N ASN A 93 7.42 24.26 1.96
CA ASN A 93 7.90 24.35 3.33
C ASN A 93 9.12 23.43 3.61
N SER A 94 9.84 23.01 2.58
CA SER A 94 11.04 22.14 2.67
C SER A 94 10.78 20.78 3.31
N VAL A 95 9.55 20.25 3.17
CA VAL A 95 9.15 18.94 3.65
C VAL A 95 8.74 18.06 2.46
N THR A 96 9.38 16.93 2.28
CA THR A 96 9.02 15.99 1.21
C THR A 96 8.03 14.95 1.73
N ALA A 97 6.81 14.97 1.23
CA ALA A 97 5.88 13.86 1.44
C ALA A 97 6.22 12.72 0.46
N LEU A 98 6.63 11.56 1.01
CA LEU A 98 6.93 10.36 0.22
C LEU A 98 5.63 9.70 -0.23
N ILE A 99 4.96 10.33 -1.16
CA ILE A 99 3.68 9.90 -1.72
C ILE A 99 3.64 10.23 -3.21
N SER A 100 3.05 9.34 -4.00
CA SER A 100 2.79 9.57 -5.42
C SER A 100 1.89 10.81 -5.63
N ASN A 101 1.78 11.30 -6.86
CA ASN A 101 0.88 12.42 -7.14
C ASN A 101 -0.59 12.03 -6.86
N PHE A 102 -1.44 13.06 -6.77
CA PHE A 102 -2.85 12.86 -6.41
C PHE A 102 -3.58 11.94 -7.39
N GLU A 103 -3.34 12.06 -8.69
CA GLU A 103 -3.98 11.24 -9.72
C GLU A 103 -3.64 9.76 -9.58
N SER A 104 -2.38 9.45 -9.27
CA SER A 104 -1.92 8.07 -9.03
C SER A 104 -2.51 7.49 -7.75
N VAL A 105 -2.58 8.27 -6.68
CA VAL A 105 -3.19 7.85 -5.41
C VAL A 105 -4.70 7.63 -5.58
N ASP A 106 -5.40 8.55 -6.22
CA ASP A 106 -6.84 8.47 -6.49
C ASP A 106 -7.17 7.27 -7.38
N LEU A 107 -6.33 7.01 -8.39
CA LEU A 107 -6.43 5.82 -9.24
C LEU A 107 -6.27 4.52 -8.42
N ALA A 108 -5.28 4.46 -7.54
CA ALA A 108 -5.02 3.28 -6.71
C ALA A 108 -6.18 2.96 -5.73
N ASN A 109 -6.91 3.98 -5.28
CA ASN A 109 -8.05 3.82 -4.39
C ASN A 109 -9.32 3.28 -5.06
N ASP A 110 -9.44 3.36 -6.38
CA ASP A 110 -10.61 2.94 -7.15
C ASP A 110 -10.31 1.63 -7.92
N LYS A 111 -10.77 0.51 -7.41
CA LYS A 111 -10.49 -0.82 -8.01
C LYS A 111 -11.00 -0.98 -9.44
N TYR A 112 -12.09 -0.29 -9.80
CA TYR A 112 -12.61 -0.36 -11.17
C TYR A 112 -11.76 0.46 -12.15
N ARG A 113 -11.39 1.70 -11.79
CA ARG A 113 -10.48 2.51 -12.60
C ARG A 113 -9.09 1.87 -12.70
N LEU A 114 -8.62 1.25 -11.60
CA LEU A 114 -7.35 0.54 -11.57
C LEU A 114 -7.34 -0.66 -12.52
N TYR A 115 -8.44 -1.42 -12.61
CA TYR A 115 -8.62 -2.46 -13.63
C TYR A 115 -8.46 -1.92 -15.06
N GLY A 116 -9.15 -0.81 -15.36
CA GLY A 116 -9.01 -0.14 -16.67
C GLY A 116 -7.59 0.34 -16.95
N PHE A 117 -6.90 0.85 -15.93
CA PHE A 117 -5.51 1.27 -16.02
C PHE A 117 -4.57 0.10 -16.33
N PHE A 118 -4.68 -1.02 -15.61
CA PHE A 118 -3.86 -2.21 -15.91
C PHE A 118 -4.04 -2.67 -17.35
N LYS A 119 -5.27 -2.74 -17.84
CA LYS A 119 -5.54 -3.07 -19.25
C LYS A 119 -4.87 -2.09 -20.21
N LYS A 120 -5.00 -0.78 -19.94
CA LYS A 120 -4.43 0.28 -20.79
C LYS A 120 -2.91 0.17 -20.94
N ILE A 121 -2.19 -0.23 -19.88
CA ILE A 121 -0.74 -0.39 -19.91
C ILE A 121 -0.27 -1.81 -20.28
N GLY A 122 -1.20 -2.69 -20.67
CA GLY A 122 -0.90 -4.06 -21.08
C GLY A 122 -0.50 -4.99 -19.92
N LEU A 123 -0.97 -4.71 -18.71
CA LEU A 123 -0.85 -5.63 -17.57
C LEU A 123 -2.12 -6.48 -17.45
N PRO A 124 -2.00 -7.82 -17.35
CA PRO A 124 -3.14 -8.69 -17.15
C PRO A 124 -3.84 -8.38 -15.82
N ALA A 125 -5.16 -8.26 -15.85
CA ALA A 125 -5.98 -8.08 -14.65
C ALA A 125 -7.23 -8.98 -14.73
N PRO A 126 -7.79 -9.43 -13.61
CA PRO A 126 -9.00 -10.24 -13.63
C PRO A 126 -10.16 -9.45 -14.23
N LEU A 127 -11.01 -10.09 -15.02
CA LEU A 127 -12.22 -9.45 -15.54
C LEU A 127 -13.00 -8.82 -14.38
N THR A 128 -13.31 -7.54 -14.53
CA THR A 128 -13.93 -6.74 -13.47
C THR A 128 -15.05 -5.87 -14.05
N TRP A 129 -16.20 -5.87 -13.41
CA TRP A 129 -17.36 -5.07 -13.77
C TRP A 129 -17.81 -4.23 -12.59
N LEU A 130 -18.24 -3.00 -12.88
CA LEU A 130 -18.86 -2.13 -11.89
C LEU A 130 -20.32 -2.55 -11.73
N LEU A 131 -20.76 -2.77 -10.50
CA LEU A 131 -22.17 -3.01 -10.20
C LEU A 131 -22.89 -1.66 -10.05
N ASN A 132 -23.81 -1.41 -10.97
CA ASN A 132 -24.73 -0.29 -10.91
C ASN A 132 -26.10 -0.75 -11.40
N LYS A 133 -27.16 -0.04 -11.03
CA LYS A 133 -28.55 -0.42 -11.34
C LYS A 133 -28.83 -0.75 -12.81
N PRO A 134 -28.28 -0.01 -13.80
CA PRO A 134 -28.48 -0.34 -15.21
C PRO A 134 -27.81 -1.66 -15.66
N ASN A 135 -26.66 -2.03 -15.07
CA ASN A 135 -25.85 -3.16 -15.51
C ASN A 135 -26.26 -4.51 -14.87
N VAL A 136 -27.11 -4.47 -13.85
CA VAL A 136 -27.58 -5.68 -13.15
C VAL A 136 -28.50 -6.54 -14.05
N MET A 137 -29.11 -5.92 -15.05
CA MET A 137 -30.03 -6.60 -15.96
C MET A 137 -29.34 -7.54 -16.97
N ASP A 138 -28.02 -7.40 -17.18
CA ASP A 138 -27.24 -8.23 -18.11
C ASP A 138 -26.50 -9.39 -17.44
N ILE A 139 -27.06 -9.92 -16.35
CA ILE A 139 -26.47 -11.07 -15.61
C ILE A 139 -26.17 -12.28 -16.52
N GLU A 140 -26.95 -12.49 -17.56
CA GLU A 140 -26.75 -13.56 -18.54
C GLU A 140 -25.40 -13.45 -19.28
N ASN A 141 -24.90 -12.22 -19.49
CA ASN A 141 -23.62 -11.98 -20.13
C ASN A 141 -22.43 -12.10 -19.16
N LEU A 142 -22.67 -12.30 -17.85
CA LEU A 142 -21.62 -12.46 -16.84
C LEU A 142 -21.17 -13.90 -16.64
N GLY A 143 -21.64 -14.87 -17.42
CA GLY A 143 -21.34 -16.29 -17.25
C GLY A 143 -19.84 -16.62 -17.16
N GLU A 144 -19.00 -15.94 -17.94
CA GLU A 144 -17.54 -16.15 -17.90
C GLU A 144 -16.86 -15.57 -16.64
N LEU A 145 -17.55 -14.76 -15.85
CA LEU A 145 -17.01 -14.16 -14.62
C LEU A 145 -16.94 -15.14 -13.45
N PHE A 146 -17.83 -16.15 -13.43
CA PHE A 146 -17.96 -17.03 -12.28
C PHE A 146 -16.94 -18.19 -12.29
N PRO A 147 -16.47 -18.61 -11.10
CA PRO A 147 -16.70 -18.01 -9.80
C PRO A 147 -16.06 -16.63 -9.68
N ALA A 148 -16.68 -15.72 -8.90
CA ALA A 148 -16.27 -14.33 -8.78
C ALA A 148 -16.13 -13.90 -7.32
N LEU A 149 -15.64 -12.68 -7.12
CA LEU A 149 -15.62 -11.96 -5.85
C LEU A 149 -16.42 -10.67 -5.98
N LEU A 150 -17.29 -10.39 -5.01
CA LEU A 150 -17.90 -9.09 -4.83
C LEU A 150 -17.02 -8.29 -3.89
N LYS A 151 -16.64 -7.07 -4.28
CA LYS A 151 -15.74 -6.22 -3.50
C LYS A 151 -16.26 -4.79 -3.49
N PRO A 152 -16.14 -4.06 -2.37
CA PRO A 152 -16.31 -2.61 -2.40
C PRO A 152 -15.34 -2.00 -3.40
N ARG A 153 -15.81 -1.08 -4.23
CA ARG A 153 -15.01 -0.33 -5.21
C ARG A 153 -13.86 0.41 -4.53
N TYR A 154 -14.16 0.99 -3.38
CA TYR A 154 -13.21 1.69 -2.52
C TYR A 154 -12.93 0.88 -1.25
N GLY A 155 -11.80 1.16 -0.57
CA GLY A 155 -11.43 0.49 0.68
C GLY A 155 -10.36 -0.58 0.52
N SER A 156 -9.87 -1.08 1.65
CA SER A 156 -8.73 -1.98 1.78
C SER A 156 -8.96 -3.05 2.84
N SER A 157 -7.95 -3.87 3.13
CA SER A 157 -7.93 -4.87 4.21
C SER A 157 -8.95 -6.01 4.08
N GLY A 158 -9.54 -6.22 2.90
CA GLY A 158 -10.47 -7.33 2.66
C GLY A 158 -11.88 -7.15 3.27
N ILE A 159 -12.20 -5.98 3.82
CA ILE A 159 -13.50 -5.71 4.42
C ILE A 159 -14.56 -5.63 3.31
N GLY A 160 -15.70 -6.31 3.52
CA GLY A 160 -16.83 -6.29 2.59
C GLY A 160 -16.62 -7.14 1.32
N ILE A 161 -15.65 -8.06 1.32
CA ILE A 161 -15.46 -9.00 0.21
C ILE A 161 -16.31 -10.24 0.44
N PHE A 162 -17.05 -10.65 -0.61
CA PHE A 162 -17.87 -11.87 -0.60
C PHE A 162 -17.50 -12.78 -1.76
N ASP A 163 -17.44 -14.08 -1.51
CA ASP A 163 -17.40 -15.09 -2.58
C ASP A 163 -18.74 -15.12 -3.31
N CYS A 164 -18.70 -15.04 -4.63
CA CYS A 164 -19.85 -15.09 -5.51
C CYS A 164 -19.72 -16.27 -6.47
N PRO A 165 -20.22 -17.46 -6.07
CA PRO A 165 -19.99 -18.68 -6.85
C PRO A 165 -20.82 -18.76 -8.13
N SER A 166 -21.96 -18.07 -8.19
CA SER A 166 -22.89 -18.18 -9.31
C SER A 166 -23.76 -16.92 -9.51
N PRO A 167 -24.45 -16.79 -10.66
CA PRO A 167 -25.42 -15.73 -10.92
C PRO A 167 -26.59 -15.68 -9.90
N GLU A 168 -27.02 -16.84 -9.41
CA GLU A 168 -28.12 -16.93 -8.43
C GLU A 168 -27.71 -16.31 -7.08
N PHE A 169 -26.46 -16.54 -6.67
CA PHE A 169 -25.89 -15.89 -5.49
C PHE A 169 -25.89 -14.37 -5.68
N LEU A 170 -25.42 -13.88 -6.83
CA LEU A 170 -25.39 -12.45 -7.16
C LEU A 170 -26.79 -11.84 -7.08
N SER A 171 -27.80 -12.50 -7.63
CA SER A 171 -29.21 -12.06 -7.56
C SER A 171 -29.72 -11.98 -6.14
N SER A 172 -29.32 -12.91 -5.28
CA SER A 172 -29.68 -12.89 -3.85
C SER A 172 -28.96 -11.77 -3.09
N PHE A 173 -27.70 -11.52 -3.43
CA PHE A 173 -26.92 -10.43 -2.85
C PHE A 173 -27.56 -9.06 -3.12
N PHE A 174 -28.02 -8.80 -4.34
CA PHE A 174 -28.69 -7.56 -4.73
C PHE A 174 -29.99 -7.29 -3.96
N LYS A 175 -30.70 -8.34 -3.55
CA LYS A 175 -31.92 -8.19 -2.75
C LYS A 175 -31.65 -7.81 -1.28
N ALA A 176 -30.48 -8.18 -0.78
CA ALA A 176 -30.14 -8.08 0.64
C ALA A 176 -29.19 -6.91 0.97
N ASN A 177 -28.52 -6.34 0.00
CA ASN A 177 -27.44 -5.37 0.22
C ASN A 177 -27.55 -4.16 -0.71
N ASP A 178 -27.03 -3.02 -0.26
CA ASP A 178 -26.70 -1.92 -1.15
C ASP A 178 -25.38 -2.26 -1.88
N TYR A 179 -25.38 -2.16 -3.22
CA TYR A 179 -24.27 -2.62 -4.07
C TYR A 179 -23.77 -1.55 -5.05
N GLU A 180 -24.27 -0.32 -4.97
CA GLU A 180 -23.91 0.73 -5.95
C GLU A 180 -22.41 1.03 -6.01
N ASP A 181 -21.70 0.81 -4.90
CA ASP A 181 -20.25 0.96 -4.80
C ASP A 181 -19.49 -0.38 -4.80
N TYR A 182 -20.05 -1.41 -5.40
CA TYR A 182 -19.40 -2.70 -5.53
C TYR A 182 -18.90 -2.96 -6.95
N ILE A 183 -17.85 -3.75 -7.05
CA ILE A 183 -17.41 -4.40 -8.27
C ILE A 183 -17.60 -5.91 -8.15
N ILE A 184 -17.86 -6.57 -9.28
CA ILE A 184 -17.72 -8.02 -9.41
C ILE A 184 -16.45 -8.31 -10.19
N GLN A 185 -15.60 -9.17 -9.65
CA GLN A 185 -14.31 -9.51 -10.23
C GLN A 185 -14.14 -11.03 -10.34
N LYS A 186 -13.74 -11.53 -11.50
CA LYS A 186 -13.44 -12.95 -11.71
C LYS A 186 -12.45 -13.45 -10.67
N LYS A 187 -12.77 -14.53 -9.99
CA LYS A 187 -11.86 -15.19 -9.07
C LYS A 187 -10.76 -15.88 -9.88
N VAL A 188 -9.51 -15.54 -9.58
CA VAL A 188 -8.34 -16.12 -10.25
C VAL A 188 -7.56 -16.96 -9.26
N SER A 189 -6.88 -18.00 -9.78
CA SER A 189 -6.01 -18.88 -9.01
C SER A 189 -4.54 -18.48 -9.18
N GLY A 190 -3.72 -18.86 -8.21
CA GLY A 190 -2.27 -18.61 -8.23
C GLY A 190 -1.73 -18.32 -6.84
N GLU A 191 -0.43 -18.14 -6.77
CA GLU A 191 0.26 -17.67 -5.58
C GLU A 191 0.01 -16.17 -5.39
N GLU A 192 -0.38 -15.75 -4.19
CA GLU A 192 -0.55 -14.33 -3.90
C GLU A 192 0.82 -13.67 -3.68
N ILE A 193 1.22 -12.83 -4.64
CA ILE A 193 2.48 -12.11 -4.61
C ILE A 193 2.21 -10.64 -4.32
N THR A 194 2.95 -10.09 -3.35
CA THR A 194 3.05 -8.66 -3.12
C THR A 194 4.44 -8.20 -3.56
N ILE A 195 4.49 -7.15 -4.37
CA ILE A 195 5.74 -6.55 -4.82
C ILE A 195 5.87 -5.20 -4.11
N ASP A 196 6.85 -5.07 -3.20
CA ASP A 196 7.22 -3.76 -2.64
C ASP A 196 8.06 -3.03 -3.69
N ILE A 197 7.68 -1.82 -4.03
CA ILE A 197 8.33 -1.00 -5.05
C ILE A 197 8.72 0.32 -4.40
N LEU A 198 9.96 0.75 -4.59
CA LEU A 198 10.39 2.11 -4.32
C LEU A 198 10.60 2.82 -5.65
N GLY A 199 9.82 3.87 -5.88
CA GLY A 199 9.88 4.68 -7.10
C GLY A 199 10.48 6.06 -6.87
N ASP A 200 11.00 6.66 -7.96
CA ASP A 200 11.64 7.98 -7.98
C ASP A 200 10.68 9.16 -8.27
N GLY A 201 9.41 8.87 -8.58
CA GLY A 201 8.41 9.86 -9.00
C GLY A 201 8.48 10.27 -10.47
N LEU A 202 9.52 9.86 -11.19
CA LEU A 202 9.75 10.21 -12.59
C LEU A 202 9.41 9.07 -13.56
N GLY A 203 9.03 7.92 -13.01
CA GLY A 203 8.72 6.69 -13.77
C GLY A 203 9.83 5.66 -13.73
N GLY A 204 10.88 5.91 -12.95
CA GLY A 204 11.92 4.94 -12.62
C GLY A 204 11.56 4.10 -11.40
N VAL A 205 12.16 2.91 -11.31
CA VAL A 205 12.11 2.02 -10.17
C VAL A 205 13.50 1.97 -9.53
N ILE A 206 13.58 2.36 -8.27
CA ILE A 206 14.83 2.30 -7.49
C ILE A 206 15.06 0.87 -7.02
N SER A 207 14.04 0.22 -6.47
CA SER A 207 14.10 -1.17 -6.00
C SER A 207 12.71 -1.81 -6.08
N ALA A 208 12.68 -3.14 -6.28
CA ALA A 208 11.43 -3.91 -6.26
C ALA A 208 11.68 -5.30 -5.67
N VAL A 209 10.90 -5.67 -4.64
CA VAL A 209 11.02 -6.95 -3.94
C VAL A 209 9.72 -7.73 -4.03
N GLN A 210 9.81 -8.94 -4.53
CA GLN A 210 8.67 -9.85 -4.66
C GLN A 210 8.57 -10.74 -3.41
N ARG A 211 7.39 -10.78 -2.82
CA ARG A 211 7.10 -11.58 -1.63
C ARG A 211 5.84 -12.42 -1.86
N LYS A 212 5.95 -13.72 -1.69
CA LYS A 212 4.80 -14.62 -1.63
C LYS A 212 4.20 -14.60 -0.23
N ARG A 213 2.88 -14.49 -0.13
CA ARG A 213 2.14 -14.61 1.12
C ARG A 213 1.93 -16.09 1.43
N LEU A 214 2.49 -16.57 2.55
CA LEU A 214 2.30 -17.94 3.03
C LEU A 214 1.12 -18.03 4.00
N LYS A 215 0.92 -16.98 4.81
CA LYS A 215 -0.21 -16.87 5.74
C LYS A 215 -0.58 -15.41 5.97
N VAL A 216 -1.88 -15.14 5.99
CA VAL A 216 -2.45 -13.81 6.24
C VAL A 216 -3.29 -13.85 7.51
N ARG A 217 -3.23 -12.80 8.33
CA ARG A 217 -4.05 -12.59 9.51
C ARG A 217 -4.55 -11.14 9.53
N GLY A 218 -5.87 -10.96 9.52
CA GLY A 218 -6.46 -9.63 9.53
C GLY A 218 -6.03 -8.72 8.36
N GLY A 219 -5.89 -9.28 7.15
CA GLY A 219 -5.46 -8.54 5.95
C GLY A 219 -3.95 -8.29 5.85
N GLU A 220 -3.16 -8.57 6.90
CA GLU A 220 -1.70 -8.42 6.90
C GLU A 220 -0.97 -9.74 6.79
N VAL A 221 0.19 -9.73 6.13
CA VAL A 221 1.03 -10.93 6.03
C VAL A 221 1.60 -11.31 7.40
N GLU A 222 1.28 -12.51 7.87
CA GLU A 222 1.84 -13.11 9.09
C GLU A 222 3.10 -13.91 8.76
N ARG A 223 3.07 -14.67 7.65
CA ARG A 223 4.24 -15.41 7.13
C ARG A 223 4.39 -15.14 5.65
N GLY A 224 5.60 -14.94 5.22
CA GLY A 224 5.92 -14.69 3.82
C GLY A 224 7.31 -15.16 3.47
N ILE A 225 7.59 -15.30 2.19
CA ILE A 225 8.89 -15.67 1.64
C ILE A 225 9.22 -14.77 0.47
N THR A 226 10.47 -14.36 0.33
CA THR A 226 10.96 -13.64 -0.85
C THR A 226 11.13 -14.59 -2.03
N VAL A 227 10.68 -14.15 -3.20
CA VAL A 227 10.75 -14.90 -4.47
C VAL A 227 11.28 -14.01 -5.59
N LYS A 228 11.71 -14.58 -6.70
CA LYS A 228 12.17 -13.85 -7.89
C LYS A 228 11.55 -14.42 -9.15
N TYR A 229 10.57 -13.74 -9.72
CA TYR A 229 9.96 -14.04 -10.99
C TYR A 229 10.30 -12.94 -12.00
N PRO A 230 11.15 -13.20 -13.01
CA PRO A 230 11.64 -12.17 -13.94
C PRO A 230 10.53 -11.38 -14.66
N GLU A 231 9.42 -12.04 -14.96
CA GLU A 231 8.28 -11.42 -15.64
C GLU A 231 7.66 -10.30 -14.82
N LEU A 232 7.62 -10.45 -13.49
CA LEU A 232 7.05 -9.46 -12.61
C LEU A 232 7.91 -8.19 -12.55
N PHE A 233 9.23 -8.29 -12.69
CA PHE A 233 10.11 -7.10 -12.79
C PHE A 233 9.88 -6.32 -14.08
N GLN A 234 9.64 -7.01 -15.21
CA GLN A 234 9.30 -6.36 -16.47
C GLN A 234 7.97 -5.60 -16.38
N ASP A 235 6.99 -6.19 -15.70
CA ASP A 235 5.69 -5.55 -15.50
C ASP A 235 5.76 -4.38 -14.51
N VAL A 236 6.59 -4.47 -13.47
CA VAL A 236 6.89 -3.36 -12.56
C VAL A 236 7.48 -2.17 -13.33
N ALA A 237 8.40 -2.40 -14.26
CA ALA A 237 8.97 -1.34 -15.09
C ALA A 237 7.93 -0.67 -15.99
N LYS A 238 6.97 -1.42 -16.56
CA LYS A 238 5.84 -0.87 -17.32
C LYS A 238 4.91 -0.04 -16.43
N LEU A 239 4.57 -0.59 -15.25
CA LEU A 239 3.75 0.11 -14.27
C LEU A 239 4.37 1.45 -13.88
N ALA A 240 5.65 1.44 -13.51
CA ALA A 240 6.33 2.62 -13.01
C ALA A 240 6.34 3.78 -14.02
N LYS A 241 6.53 3.50 -15.30
CA LYS A 241 6.47 4.51 -16.38
C LYS A 241 5.12 5.23 -16.45
N ALA A 242 4.02 4.52 -16.18
CA ALA A 242 2.67 5.06 -16.30
C ALA A 242 2.13 5.60 -14.97
N PHE A 243 2.38 4.91 -13.87
CA PHE A 243 1.89 5.26 -12.52
C PHE A 243 2.76 6.33 -11.84
N ARG A 244 4.08 6.38 -12.16
CA ARG A 244 5.09 7.28 -11.59
C ARG A 244 5.11 7.24 -10.06
N PRO A 245 5.38 6.07 -9.45
CA PRO A 245 5.40 5.97 -8.01
C PRO A 245 6.49 6.86 -7.41
N PHE A 246 6.16 7.59 -6.35
CA PHE A 246 7.12 8.34 -5.54
C PHE A 246 7.13 7.82 -4.11
N GLY A 247 8.28 7.34 -3.62
CA GLY A 247 8.38 6.60 -2.38
C GLY A 247 7.92 5.14 -2.53
N ALA A 248 7.55 4.53 -1.42
CA ALA A 248 7.17 3.12 -1.39
C ALA A 248 5.72 2.90 -1.78
N ILE A 249 5.47 1.92 -2.64
CA ILE A 249 4.15 1.39 -2.96
C ILE A 249 4.16 -0.14 -2.92
N ASN A 250 2.99 -0.77 -2.92
CA ASN A 250 2.85 -2.21 -3.10
C ASN A 250 1.95 -2.52 -4.29
N LEU A 251 2.41 -3.40 -5.16
CA LEU A 251 1.62 -4.00 -6.24
C LEU A 251 1.27 -5.44 -5.85
N GLN A 252 0.00 -5.82 -5.97
CA GLN A 252 -0.45 -7.17 -5.66
C GLN A 252 -0.90 -7.90 -6.91
N CYS A 253 -0.52 -9.16 -7.02
CA CYS A 253 -0.98 -10.03 -8.09
C CYS A 253 -1.14 -11.49 -7.63
N PHE A 254 -1.94 -12.24 -8.37
CA PHE A 254 -1.91 -13.69 -8.37
C PHE A 254 -1.00 -14.18 -9.50
N PHE A 255 -0.04 -15.03 -9.20
CA PHE A 255 0.94 -15.56 -10.13
C PHE A 255 0.92 -17.09 -10.12
N ASN A 256 0.85 -17.71 -11.30
CA ASN A 256 1.01 -19.14 -11.43
C ASN A 256 2.41 -19.46 -11.96
N PRO A 257 3.30 -20.09 -11.16
CA PRO A 257 4.68 -20.37 -11.56
C PRO A 257 4.81 -21.34 -12.73
N GLU A 258 3.84 -22.26 -12.91
CA GLU A 258 3.87 -23.27 -13.96
C GLU A 258 3.48 -22.68 -15.32
N THR A 259 2.37 -21.94 -15.36
CA THR A 259 1.84 -21.35 -16.60
C THR A 259 2.37 -19.95 -16.88
N ARG A 260 3.04 -19.33 -15.90
CA ARG A 260 3.50 -17.92 -15.92
C ARG A 260 2.36 -16.90 -16.06
N MET A 261 1.12 -17.33 -15.92
CA MET A 261 -0.05 -16.45 -15.89
C MET A 261 -0.05 -15.63 -14.63
N ARG A 262 -0.42 -14.37 -14.77
CA ARG A 262 -0.48 -13.41 -13.65
C ARG A 262 -1.63 -12.44 -13.82
N TYR A 263 -2.18 -12.00 -12.71
CA TYR A 263 -3.30 -11.07 -12.69
C TYR A 263 -3.08 -10.03 -11.59
N TYR A 264 -2.92 -8.77 -11.98
CA TYR A 264 -2.74 -7.65 -11.07
C TYR A 264 -4.07 -7.18 -10.53
N THR A 265 -4.16 -7.00 -9.22
CA THR A 265 -5.44 -6.76 -8.54
C THR A 265 -5.49 -5.45 -7.77
N GLU A 266 -4.35 -4.98 -7.21
CA GLU A 266 -4.35 -3.87 -6.28
C GLU A 266 -3.01 -3.13 -6.27
N ILE A 267 -3.06 -1.80 -6.07
CA ILE A 267 -1.91 -0.96 -5.73
C ILE A 267 -2.23 -0.28 -4.40
N ASN A 268 -1.33 -0.44 -3.42
CA ASN A 268 -1.36 0.34 -2.19
C ASN A 268 -0.23 1.37 -2.24
N ALA A 269 -0.55 2.66 -2.37
CA ALA A 269 0.42 3.74 -2.60
C ALA A 269 1.17 4.15 -1.32
N ARG A 270 1.64 3.20 -0.54
CA ARG A 270 2.35 3.33 0.75
C ARG A 270 3.20 2.11 1.07
N PHE A 271 4.01 2.21 2.14
CA PHE A 271 4.70 1.03 2.68
C PHE A 271 3.72 -0.10 3.02
N GLY A 272 4.04 -1.31 2.59
CA GLY A 272 3.34 -2.52 2.98
C GLY A 272 3.66 -2.99 4.39
N GLY A 273 2.69 -3.63 5.05
CA GLY A 273 2.94 -4.26 6.33
C GLY A 273 4.01 -5.35 6.30
N GLY A 274 4.27 -5.94 5.13
CA GLY A 274 5.30 -6.97 4.95
C GLY A 274 6.67 -6.45 4.51
N TYR A 275 6.87 -5.14 4.34
CA TYR A 275 8.17 -4.56 3.95
C TYR A 275 9.36 -4.98 4.84
N PRO A 276 9.20 -5.21 6.17
CA PRO A 276 10.30 -5.72 6.99
C PRO A 276 10.99 -6.97 6.41
N LEU A 277 10.24 -7.86 5.76
CA LEU A 277 10.85 -9.00 5.06
C LEU A 277 11.75 -8.55 3.91
N ALA A 278 11.31 -7.57 3.11
CA ALA A 278 12.11 -7.02 2.02
C ALA A 278 13.41 -6.37 2.52
N TYR A 279 13.34 -5.61 3.62
CA TYR A 279 14.50 -5.01 4.27
C TYR A 279 15.47 -6.06 4.78
N GLN A 280 15.00 -7.08 5.50
CA GLN A 280 15.85 -8.15 6.02
C GLN A 280 16.48 -8.98 4.90
N ALA A 281 15.85 -9.05 3.74
CA ALA A 281 16.39 -9.69 2.56
C ALA A 281 17.48 -8.87 1.85
N GLY A 282 17.67 -7.58 2.20
CA GLY A 282 18.72 -6.71 1.67
C GLY A 282 18.23 -5.41 1.03
N ALA A 283 16.94 -5.30 0.64
CA ALA A 283 16.42 -4.11 -0.01
C ALA A 283 16.20 -2.95 0.99
N ASN A 284 17.23 -2.13 1.15
CA ASN A 284 17.28 -1.07 2.13
C ASN A 284 16.63 0.24 1.61
N PHE A 285 15.26 0.27 1.57
CA PHE A 285 14.53 1.47 1.13
C PHE A 285 14.87 2.72 1.95
N PRO A 286 15.04 2.70 3.28
CA PRO A 286 15.48 3.89 4.02
C PRO A 286 16.78 4.50 3.50
N GLN A 287 17.80 3.69 3.20
CA GLN A 287 19.04 4.20 2.61
C GLN A 287 18.82 4.76 1.21
N TYR A 288 18.03 4.09 0.38
CA TYR A 288 17.70 4.59 -0.96
C TYR A 288 16.90 5.90 -0.90
N ILE A 289 15.96 6.03 0.06
CA ILE A 289 15.24 7.27 0.31
C ILE A 289 16.19 8.39 0.74
N ARG A 290 17.15 8.11 1.62
CA ARG A 290 18.18 9.09 2.02
C ARG A 290 18.92 9.61 0.81
N LYS A 291 19.45 8.73 -0.03
CA LYS A 291 20.15 9.10 -1.28
C LYS A 291 19.30 9.91 -2.21
N LEU A 292 18.01 9.50 -2.38
CA LEU A 292 17.06 10.24 -3.19
C LEU A 292 16.87 11.69 -2.67
N MET A 293 16.79 11.87 -1.35
CA MET A 293 16.65 13.20 -0.73
C MET A 293 17.93 14.04 -0.84
N GLU A 294 19.09 13.41 -0.85
CA GLU A 294 20.42 14.02 -1.03
C GLU A 294 20.77 14.20 -2.51
N GLN A 295 19.83 13.90 -3.42
CA GLN A 295 20.01 13.97 -4.89
C GLN A 295 21.14 13.07 -5.41
N GLU A 296 21.49 12.05 -4.67
CA GLU A 296 22.46 11.06 -5.09
C GLU A 296 21.82 10.01 -6.03
N SER A 297 22.59 9.53 -7.00
CA SER A 297 22.13 8.47 -7.88
C SER A 297 22.04 7.13 -7.14
N VAL A 298 20.88 6.48 -7.21
CA VAL A 298 20.70 5.11 -6.74
C VAL A 298 20.67 4.19 -7.97
N LYS A 299 21.68 3.33 -8.09
CA LYS A 299 21.74 2.33 -9.17
C LYS A 299 21.54 0.96 -8.55
N VAL A 300 20.37 0.38 -8.77
CA VAL A 300 20.02 -0.99 -8.37
C VAL A 300 19.55 -1.74 -9.61
N VAL A 301 20.09 -2.93 -9.83
CA VAL A 301 19.51 -3.85 -10.82
C VAL A 301 18.35 -4.55 -10.13
N LEU A 302 17.17 -4.45 -10.72
CA LEU A 302 15.95 -5.01 -10.13
C LEU A 302 16.10 -6.51 -9.86
N GLY A 303 15.93 -6.88 -8.62
CA GLY A 303 16.07 -8.25 -8.15
C GLY A 303 17.47 -8.63 -7.62
N ASP A 304 18.49 -7.79 -7.79
CA ASP A 304 19.83 -8.08 -7.30
C ASP A 304 20.08 -7.56 -5.88
N ASP A 305 19.26 -6.64 -5.41
CA ASP A 305 19.40 -5.97 -4.11
C ASP A 305 18.77 -6.73 -2.94
N TYR A 306 18.27 -7.95 -3.17
CA TYR A 306 17.71 -8.77 -2.10
C TYR A 306 17.93 -10.26 -2.27
N GLN A 307 17.94 -10.98 -1.17
CA GLN A 307 18.03 -12.43 -1.10
C GLN A 307 16.68 -13.08 -1.44
N GLU A 308 16.66 -14.08 -2.31
CA GLU A 308 15.53 -14.98 -2.52
C GLU A 308 15.46 -16.06 -1.44
N GLY A 309 14.25 -16.53 -1.13
CA GLY A 309 14.03 -17.65 -0.21
C GLY A 309 14.08 -17.29 1.27
N LEU A 310 14.24 -16.00 1.63
CA LEU A 310 14.15 -15.58 3.03
C LEU A 310 12.71 -15.68 3.52
N ILE A 311 12.50 -16.35 4.65
CA ILE A 311 11.19 -16.52 5.27
C ILE A 311 11.03 -15.59 6.47
N MET A 312 9.92 -14.86 6.52
CA MET A 312 9.46 -14.13 7.68
C MET A 312 8.36 -14.91 8.40
N SER A 313 8.47 -15.06 9.71
CA SER A 313 7.40 -15.52 10.57
C SER A 313 7.22 -14.51 11.70
N ARG A 314 6.08 -13.82 11.71
CA ARG A 314 5.75 -12.81 12.72
C ARG A 314 5.17 -13.42 13.97
N TYR A 315 5.45 -12.78 15.10
CA TYR A 315 4.83 -13.03 16.39
C TYR A 315 4.43 -11.71 17.05
N ASP A 316 3.47 -11.76 17.95
CA ASP A 316 3.02 -10.57 18.66
C ASP A 316 3.98 -10.24 19.81
N LYS A 317 4.31 -8.94 19.92
CA LYS A 317 5.05 -8.36 21.04
C LYS A 317 4.22 -7.24 21.64
N ALA A 318 4.10 -7.20 22.96
CA ALA A 318 3.35 -6.17 23.67
C ALA A 318 4.28 -5.11 24.25
N ILE A 319 3.78 -3.89 24.34
CA ILE A 319 4.28 -2.83 25.23
C ILE A 319 3.28 -2.64 26.36
N TYR A 320 3.75 -2.26 27.53
CA TYR A 320 2.91 -2.06 28.72
C TYR A 320 3.00 -0.58 29.11
N LEU A 321 1.83 0.07 29.17
CA LEU A 321 1.70 1.50 29.43
C LEU A 321 0.84 1.70 30.68
N SER A 322 1.29 2.55 31.59
CA SER A 322 0.43 3.05 32.65
C SER A 322 -0.38 4.26 32.16
N LYS A 323 -1.59 4.42 32.68
CA LYS A 323 -2.52 5.47 32.22
C LYS A 323 -1.94 6.89 32.30
N ASP A 324 -1.11 7.15 33.30
CA ASP A 324 -0.41 8.42 33.52
C ASP A 324 0.74 8.69 32.55
N LYS A 325 1.15 7.71 31.73
CA LYS A 325 2.19 7.81 30.72
C LYS A 325 1.64 7.86 29.28
N LEU A 326 0.32 7.93 29.13
CA LEU A 326 -0.26 8.15 27.80
C LEU A 326 0.05 9.56 27.31
N ILE A 327 0.37 9.66 26.02
CA ILE A 327 0.68 10.92 25.32
C ILE A 327 -0.57 11.77 25.19
#